data_de98b2f44026465571413293a867072a
#
_entry.id   de98b2f44026465571413293a867072a
#
_cell.length_a   1.000
_cell.length_b   1.000
_cell.length_c   1.000
_cell.angle_alpha   90.00
_cell.angle_beta   90.00
_cell.angle_gamma   90.00
#
_symmetry.space_group_name_H-M   'P 1'
#
loop_
_entity.id
_entity.type
_entity.pdbx_description
1 polymer ?
#
loop_
_entity_poly.entity_id
_entity_poly.type
_entity_poly.pdbx_seq_one_letter_code
_entity_poly.pdbx_strand_id
1 'polypeptide(L)'
;MKTVAFIPARSGSTRLKNKNIKLFHKKPLIYWTLKKAIESNLFQKIIFSSDSKKYYKILIKYLLKDNLIKHKEEIIFDQRKKEFSKKKSKIFDYIKHEFVKKFEFTRNTLIVQLLPTAPLREVKTLRKAILEAKNQRKNIFSASEYDFHLKFAFTKYKNNWKNQFKDTPMKNGNTQSQDQKTYYHPNGVINCLWTDFLSEKTKTIYDNAFPFYVSKLEALDIDTKDDFRICEALYKLKK
;
A
#
# COMPACT_ATOMS: atom_id res chain seq x y z
N MET A 1 3.14 -20.57 -11.92
CA MET A 1 3.42 -19.40 -11.07
C MET A 1 2.10 -18.69 -10.76
N LYS A 2 1.74 -18.57 -9.50
CA LYS A 2 0.48 -17.95 -9.07
C LYS A 2 0.72 -16.50 -8.66
N THR A 3 -0.18 -15.58 -9.01
CA THR A 3 -0.18 -14.18 -8.57
C THR A 3 -1.46 -13.92 -7.79
N VAL A 4 -1.32 -13.44 -6.56
CA VAL A 4 -2.42 -13.27 -5.63
C VAL A 4 -2.46 -11.83 -5.12
N ALA A 5 -3.61 -11.16 -5.22
CA ALA A 5 -3.81 -9.87 -4.57
C ALA A 5 -4.13 -10.07 -3.09
N PHE A 6 -3.39 -9.40 -2.22
CA PHE A 6 -3.65 -9.31 -0.79
C PHE A 6 -4.01 -7.87 -0.43
N ILE A 7 -5.26 -7.64 -0.02
CA ILE A 7 -5.79 -6.30 0.26
C ILE A 7 -6.17 -6.21 1.75
N PRO A 8 -5.24 -5.74 2.61
CA PRO A 8 -5.48 -5.65 4.05
C PRO A 8 -6.24 -4.37 4.43
N ALA A 9 -7.35 -4.49 5.15
CA ALA A 9 -8.14 -3.36 5.64
C ALA A 9 -8.68 -3.62 7.05
N ARG A 10 -7.97 -3.16 8.08
CA ARG A 10 -8.47 -3.25 9.46
C ARG A 10 -9.56 -2.23 9.75
N SER A 11 -10.46 -2.54 10.70
CA SER A 11 -11.57 -1.66 11.09
C SER A 11 -11.15 -0.52 12.03
N GLY A 12 -10.07 -0.69 12.79
CA GLY A 12 -9.61 0.22 13.84
C GLY A 12 -8.79 1.42 13.36
N SER A 13 -9.28 2.20 12.40
CA SER A 13 -8.62 3.44 11.96
C SER A 13 -8.79 4.55 13.00
N THR A 14 -7.69 5.10 13.53
CA THR A 14 -7.70 6.10 14.62
C THR A 14 -7.68 7.54 14.14
N ARG A 15 -6.82 7.89 13.17
CA ARG A 15 -6.68 9.26 12.62
C ARG A 15 -7.89 9.67 11.78
N LEU A 16 -8.43 8.75 11.00
CA LEU A 16 -9.65 8.93 10.21
C LEU A 16 -10.58 7.75 10.49
N LYS A 17 -11.58 7.97 11.37
CA LYS A 17 -12.52 6.93 11.80
C LYS A 17 -13.18 6.24 10.61
N ASN A 18 -13.23 4.90 10.62
CA ASN A 18 -13.79 4.08 9.55
C ASN A 18 -13.22 4.37 8.15
N LYS A 19 -11.95 4.77 8.06
CA LYS A 19 -11.28 5.20 6.82
C LYS A 19 -11.60 4.30 5.63
N ASN A 20 -11.42 3.00 5.78
CA ASN A 20 -11.53 2.04 4.69
C ASN A 20 -12.94 1.94 4.07
N ILE A 21 -13.99 2.25 4.85
CA ILE A 21 -15.38 2.26 4.37
C ILE A 21 -15.97 3.66 4.23
N LYS A 22 -15.16 4.71 4.47
CA LYS A 22 -15.57 6.09 4.21
C LYS A 22 -15.79 6.27 2.70
N LEU A 23 -16.87 6.98 2.35
CA LEU A 23 -17.21 7.19 0.94
C LEU A 23 -16.22 8.16 0.29
N PHE A 24 -15.49 7.66 -0.69
CA PHE A 24 -14.62 8.37 -1.60
C PHE A 24 -15.27 8.30 -2.98
N HIS A 25 -15.67 9.42 -3.56
CA HIS A 25 -16.46 9.46 -4.80
C HIS A 25 -17.64 8.47 -4.80
N LYS A 26 -18.51 8.57 -3.78
CA LYS A 26 -19.74 7.78 -3.62
C LYS A 26 -19.53 6.26 -3.40
N LYS A 27 -18.28 5.78 -3.29
CA LYS A 27 -17.94 4.38 -3.04
C LYS A 27 -17.01 4.26 -1.81
N PRO A 28 -17.05 3.15 -1.05
CA PRO A 28 -16.09 2.93 0.03
C PRO A 28 -14.64 3.02 -0.46
N LEU A 29 -13.73 3.59 0.34
CA LEU A 29 -12.32 3.74 -0.07
C LEU A 29 -11.69 2.42 -0.52
N ILE A 30 -11.95 1.31 0.19
CA ILE A 30 -11.47 -0.04 -0.17
C ILE A 30 -11.95 -0.51 -1.55
N TYR A 31 -13.11 -0.04 -2.00
CA TYR A 31 -13.67 -0.40 -3.31
C TYR A 31 -12.70 -0.05 -4.45
N TRP A 32 -12.04 1.09 -4.39
CA TRP A 32 -11.16 1.58 -5.46
C TRP A 32 -9.95 0.70 -5.66
N THR A 33 -9.37 0.18 -4.58
CA THR A 33 -8.26 -0.78 -4.67
C THR A 33 -8.70 -2.12 -5.25
N LEU A 34 -9.87 -2.65 -4.83
CA LEU A 34 -10.37 -3.90 -5.39
C LEU A 34 -10.75 -3.72 -6.86
N LYS A 35 -11.40 -2.60 -7.22
CA LYS A 35 -11.69 -2.28 -8.62
C LYS A 35 -10.44 -2.38 -9.49
N LYS A 36 -9.32 -1.75 -9.07
CA LYS A 36 -8.05 -1.81 -9.80
C LYS A 36 -7.46 -3.22 -9.86
N ALA A 37 -7.58 -3.99 -8.79
CA ALA A 37 -7.14 -5.39 -8.78
C ALA A 37 -7.95 -6.23 -9.77
N ILE A 38 -9.29 -6.10 -9.78
CA ILE A 38 -10.18 -6.80 -10.71
C ILE A 38 -9.88 -6.40 -12.16
N GLU A 39 -9.90 -5.10 -12.47
CA GLU A 39 -9.66 -4.54 -13.82
C GLU A 39 -8.28 -4.89 -14.40
N SER A 40 -7.33 -5.19 -13.52
CA SER A 40 -5.98 -5.58 -13.98
C SER A 40 -5.94 -6.93 -14.70
N ASN A 41 -6.84 -7.85 -14.35
CA ASN A 41 -6.86 -9.25 -14.81
C ASN A 41 -5.53 -10.01 -14.58
N LEU A 42 -4.79 -9.66 -13.50
CA LEU A 42 -3.46 -10.21 -13.21
C LEU A 42 -3.46 -11.26 -12.12
N PHE A 43 -4.57 -11.42 -11.40
CA PHE A 43 -4.65 -12.21 -10.19
C PHE A 43 -5.50 -13.46 -10.37
N GLN A 44 -4.97 -14.63 -9.98
CA GLN A 44 -5.73 -15.87 -9.86
C GLN A 44 -6.63 -15.89 -8.61
N LYS A 45 -6.26 -15.13 -7.58
CA LYS A 45 -7.07 -14.94 -6.37
C LYS A 45 -6.96 -13.48 -5.92
N ILE A 46 -8.09 -12.91 -5.55
CA ILE A 46 -8.16 -11.58 -4.89
C ILE A 46 -8.68 -11.82 -3.47
N ILE A 47 -7.83 -11.52 -2.48
CA ILE A 47 -8.12 -11.80 -1.07
C ILE A 47 -8.24 -10.49 -0.32
N PHE A 48 -9.44 -10.24 0.20
CA PHE A 48 -9.72 -9.13 1.09
C PHE A 48 -9.55 -9.56 2.54
N SER A 49 -8.54 -9.03 3.23
CA SER A 49 -8.18 -9.40 4.60
C SER A 49 -8.61 -8.34 5.60
N SER A 50 -9.51 -8.69 6.52
CA SER A 50 -10.02 -7.77 7.53
C SER A 50 -10.41 -8.49 8.81
N ASP A 51 -10.39 -7.77 9.93
CA ASP A 51 -10.99 -8.17 11.21
C ASP A 51 -12.52 -7.95 11.24
N SER A 52 -13.09 -7.31 10.19
CA SER A 52 -14.49 -6.91 10.14
C SER A 52 -15.26 -7.55 8.98
N LYS A 53 -16.10 -8.54 9.29
CA LYS A 53 -17.06 -9.11 8.33
C LYS A 53 -18.03 -8.04 7.79
N LYS A 54 -18.32 -6.99 8.57
CA LYS A 54 -19.12 -5.84 8.11
C LYS A 54 -18.47 -5.13 6.92
N TYR A 55 -17.14 -4.92 6.95
CA TYR A 55 -16.41 -4.28 5.85
C TYR A 55 -16.50 -5.10 4.58
N TYR A 56 -16.35 -6.42 4.68
CA TYR A 56 -16.53 -7.32 3.54
C TYR A 56 -17.94 -7.24 2.95
N LYS A 57 -18.99 -7.31 3.79
CA LYS A 57 -20.37 -7.21 3.32
C LYS A 57 -20.65 -5.89 2.58
N ILE A 58 -20.17 -4.77 3.13
CA ILE A 58 -20.30 -3.44 2.48
C ILE A 58 -19.60 -3.45 1.12
N LEU A 59 -18.37 -3.93 1.06
CA LEU A 59 -17.57 -3.97 -0.15
C LEU A 59 -18.25 -4.80 -1.25
N ILE A 60 -18.67 -6.03 -0.94
CA ILE A 60 -19.31 -6.95 -1.89
C ILE A 60 -20.59 -6.32 -2.47
N LYS A 61 -21.41 -5.65 -1.64
CA LYS A 61 -22.62 -4.95 -2.11
C LYS A 61 -22.30 -3.95 -3.23
N TYR A 62 -21.22 -3.16 -3.09
CA TYR A 62 -20.83 -2.19 -4.10
C TYR A 62 -20.23 -2.83 -5.36
N LEU A 63 -19.42 -3.88 -5.21
CA LEU A 63 -18.81 -4.57 -6.34
C LEU A 63 -19.87 -5.28 -7.22
N LEU A 64 -20.86 -5.93 -6.60
CA LEU A 64 -21.98 -6.54 -7.29
C LEU A 64 -22.86 -5.49 -7.98
N LYS A 65 -23.19 -4.40 -7.29
CA LYS A 65 -24.01 -3.30 -7.86
C LYS A 65 -23.40 -2.70 -9.12
N ASP A 66 -22.09 -2.63 -9.20
CA ASP A 66 -21.36 -2.04 -10.32
C ASP A 66 -20.94 -3.10 -11.36
N ASN A 67 -21.41 -4.35 -11.23
CA ASN A 67 -21.08 -5.48 -12.12
C ASN A 67 -19.58 -5.75 -12.26
N LEU A 68 -18.78 -5.41 -11.24
CA LEU A 68 -17.36 -5.72 -11.21
C LEU A 68 -17.08 -7.18 -10.86
N ILE A 69 -18.01 -7.83 -10.19
CA ILE A 69 -18.05 -9.27 -9.91
C ILE A 69 -19.46 -9.78 -10.18
N LYS A 70 -19.58 -11.04 -10.54
CA LYS A 70 -20.88 -11.74 -10.73
C LYS A 70 -21.30 -12.45 -9.43
N HIS A 71 -20.32 -12.99 -8.70
CA HIS A 71 -20.53 -13.73 -7.47
C HIS A 71 -19.60 -13.26 -6.37
N LYS A 72 -20.05 -13.30 -5.11
CA LYS A 72 -19.26 -12.85 -3.94
C LYS A 72 -17.99 -13.66 -3.73
N GLU A 73 -17.97 -14.90 -4.19
CA GLU A 73 -16.86 -15.85 -4.10
C GLU A 73 -15.63 -15.43 -4.92
N GLU A 74 -15.80 -14.56 -5.90
CA GLU A 74 -14.70 -13.99 -6.68
C GLU A 74 -13.74 -13.17 -5.81
N ILE A 75 -14.24 -12.67 -4.66
CA ILE A 75 -13.43 -12.00 -3.65
C ILE A 75 -13.38 -12.86 -2.40
N ILE A 76 -12.25 -13.48 -2.16
CA ILE A 76 -12.06 -14.34 -0.99
C ILE A 76 -11.96 -13.48 0.26
N PHE A 77 -12.79 -13.76 1.26
CA PHE A 77 -12.72 -13.09 2.54
C PHE A 77 -11.75 -13.80 3.48
N ASP A 78 -10.70 -13.10 3.86
CA ASP A 78 -9.79 -13.50 4.92
C ASP A 78 -10.16 -12.85 6.23
N GLN A 79 -10.89 -13.59 7.10
CA GLN A 79 -11.18 -13.15 8.47
C GLN A 79 -9.88 -13.17 9.27
N ARG A 80 -9.29 -11.99 9.48
CA ARG A 80 -8.06 -11.84 10.23
C ARG A 80 -8.34 -11.79 11.73
N LYS A 81 -7.57 -12.55 12.52
CA LYS A 81 -7.66 -12.54 13.97
C LYS A 81 -7.38 -11.15 14.53
N LYS A 82 -8.02 -10.80 15.66
CA LYS A 82 -7.86 -9.48 16.31
C LYS A 82 -6.41 -9.14 16.66
N GLU A 83 -5.62 -10.12 17.06
CA GLU A 83 -4.20 -9.95 17.39
C GLU A 83 -3.38 -9.36 16.22
N PHE A 84 -3.68 -9.78 14.97
CA PHE A 84 -3.03 -9.25 13.76
C PHE A 84 -3.70 -7.98 13.21
N SER A 85 -4.66 -7.42 13.93
CA SER A 85 -5.40 -6.21 13.53
C SER A 85 -5.23 -5.07 14.52
N LYS A 86 -4.45 -5.26 15.61
CA LYS A 86 -4.11 -4.22 16.58
C LYS A 86 -3.27 -3.11 15.96
N LYS A 87 -3.24 -1.93 16.60
CA LYS A 87 -2.49 -0.75 16.12
C LYS A 87 -0.99 -1.04 15.89
N LYS A 88 -0.39 -1.87 16.75
CA LYS A 88 1.04 -2.24 16.70
C LYS A 88 1.32 -3.51 15.88
N SER A 89 0.30 -4.20 15.37
CA SER A 89 0.50 -5.43 14.58
C SER A 89 1.11 -5.10 13.22
N LYS A 90 2.16 -5.80 12.87
CA LYS A 90 2.82 -5.67 11.56
C LYS A 90 2.10 -6.59 10.57
N ILE A 91 1.66 -6.03 9.46
CA ILE A 91 0.98 -6.81 8.42
C ILE A 91 1.92 -7.83 7.76
N PHE A 92 3.21 -7.53 7.73
CA PHE A 92 4.22 -8.45 7.21
C PHE A 92 4.32 -9.74 8.05
N ASP A 93 4.27 -9.61 9.38
CA ASP A 93 4.29 -10.78 10.26
C ASP A 93 3.05 -11.67 10.02
N TYR A 94 1.89 -11.06 9.77
CA TYR A 94 0.69 -11.79 9.38
C TYR A 94 0.87 -12.54 8.05
N ILE A 95 1.43 -11.89 7.03
CA ILE A 95 1.68 -12.53 5.73
C ILE A 95 2.61 -13.72 5.91
N LYS A 96 3.72 -13.54 6.62
CA LYS A 96 4.77 -14.52 6.80
C LYS A 96 4.32 -15.74 7.60
N HIS A 97 3.67 -15.53 8.74
CA HIS A 97 3.41 -16.61 9.70
C HIS A 97 2.01 -17.24 9.59
N GLU A 98 1.02 -16.49 9.10
CA GLU A 98 -0.38 -16.97 9.07
C GLU A 98 -0.95 -17.05 7.65
N PHE A 99 -0.83 -15.98 6.87
CA PHE A 99 -1.52 -15.87 5.58
C PHE A 99 -1.06 -16.91 4.58
N VAL A 100 0.25 -17.10 4.42
CA VAL A 100 0.82 -18.09 3.48
C VAL A 100 0.37 -19.49 3.87
N LYS A 101 0.41 -19.84 5.15
CA LYS A 101 -0.01 -21.13 5.68
C LYS A 101 -1.52 -21.36 5.53
N LYS A 102 -2.33 -20.35 5.89
CA LYS A 102 -3.80 -20.41 5.86
C LYS A 102 -4.35 -20.69 4.47
N PHE A 103 -3.72 -20.15 3.43
CA PHE A 103 -4.13 -20.30 2.04
C PHE A 103 -3.31 -21.35 1.29
N GLU A 104 -2.45 -22.08 2.00
CA GLU A 104 -1.62 -23.18 1.44
C GLU A 104 -0.85 -22.74 0.18
N PHE A 105 -0.32 -21.51 0.22
CA PHE A 105 0.45 -21.02 -0.91
C PHE A 105 1.76 -21.79 -1.04
N THR A 106 1.92 -22.44 -2.19
CA THR A 106 3.16 -23.12 -2.54
C THR A 106 4.30 -22.14 -2.79
N ARG A 107 5.52 -22.64 -2.77
CA ARG A 107 6.67 -21.93 -3.31
C ARG A 107 6.33 -21.40 -4.71
N ASN A 108 6.97 -20.28 -5.12
CA ASN A 108 6.70 -19.66 -6.42
C ASN A 108 5.30 -18.98 -6.54
N THR A 109 4.73 -18.55 -5.41
CA THR A 109 3.54 -17.68 -5.41
C THR A 109 3.96 -16.24 -5.18
N LEU A 110 3.50 -15.32 -6.04
CA LEU A 110 3.69 -13.88 -5.89
C LEU A 110 2.48 -13.27 -5.16
N ILE A 111 2.70 -12.83 -3.93
CA ILE A 111 1.71 -12.08 -3.14
C ILE A 111 1.89 -10.60 -3.44
N VAL A 112 0.87 -9.95 -3.97
CA VAL A 112 0.86 -8.52 -4.26
C VAL A 112 -0.01 -7.83 -3.22
N GLN A 113 0.63 -7.15 -2.28
CA GLN A 113 -0.04 -6.37 -1.25
C GLN A 113 -0.42 -5.00 -1.82
N LEU A 114 -1.70 -4.66 -1.70
CA LEU A 114 -2.28 -3.40 -2.17
C LEU A 114 -2.98 -2.70 -1.02
N LEU A 115 -2.42 -1.59 -0.52
CA LEU A 115 -3.05 -0.84 0.56
C LEU A 115 -4.28 -0.07 0.05
N PRO A 116 -5.42 -0.11 0.76
CA PRO A 116 -6.63 0.63 0.40
C PRO A 116 -6.46 2.15 0.39
N THR A 117 -5.45 2.64 1.07
CA THR A 117 -5.22 4.07 1.32
C THR A 117 -4.60 4.83 0.15
N ALA A 118 -4.20 4.13 -0.92
CA ALA A 118 -3.69 4.71 -2.17
C ALA A 118 -4.71 4.58 -3.32
N PRO A 119 -5.81 5.38 -3.32
CA PRO A 119 -6.90 5.24 -4.30
C PRO A 119 -6.53 5.69 -5.70
N LEU A 120 -5.47 6.49 -5.85
CA LEU A 120 -5.03 7.04 -7.13
C LEU A 120 -4.11 6.09 -7.92
N ARG A 121 -3.80 4.91 -7.37
CA ARG A 121 -3.04 3.84 -8.05
C ARG A 121 -3.63 3.53 -9.42
N GLU A 122 -2.76 3.36 -10.42
CA GLU A 122 -3.18 3.03 -11.78
C GLU A 122 -2.96 1.55 -12.12
N VAL A 123 -3.80 1.00 -12.98
CA VAL A 123 -3.69 -0.39 -13.44
C VAL A 123 -2.39 -0.61 -14.22
N LYS A 124 -1.98 0.38 -15.03
CA LYS A 124 -0.71 0.30 -15.79
C LYS A 124 0.50 0.16 -14.88
N THR A 125 0.51 0.89 -13.75
CA THR A 125 1.59 0.84 -12.75
C THR A 125 1.61 -0.50 -12.03
N LEU A 126 0.42 -1.03 -11.68
CA LEU A 126 0.28 -2.37 -11.11
C LEU A 126 0.83 -3.46 -12.05
N ARG A 127 0.51 -3.38 -13.36
CA ARG A 127 1.02 -4.30 -14.38
C ARG A 127 2.54 -4.26 -14.48
N LYS A 128 3.12 -3.06 -14.54
CA LYS A 128 4.60 -2.88 -14.62
C LYS A 128 5.30 -3.46 -13.40
N ALA A 129 4.83 -3.17 -12.18
CA ALA A 129 5.43 -3.68 -10.96
C ALA A 129 5.40 -5.21 -10.86
N ILE A 130 4.27 -5.83 -11.22
CA ILE A 130 4.15 -7.30 -11.23
C ILE A 130 5.05 -7.92 -12.28
N LEU A 131 5.11 -7.34 -13.48
CA LEU A 131 5.98 -7.81 -14.54
C LEU A 131 7.46 -7.73 -14.13
N GLU A 132 7.87 -6.62 -13.53
CA GLU A 132 9.23 -6.43 -13.03
C GLU A 132 9.58 -7.43 -11.93
N ALA A 133 8.68 -7.63 -10.96
CA ALA A 133 8.87 -8.66 -9.92
C ALA A 133 9.03 -10.06 -10.50
N LYS A 134 8.30 -10.38 -11.58
CA LYS A 134 8.39 -11.66 -12.28
C LYS A 134 9.68 -11.81 -13.07
N ASN A 135 10.05 -10.82 -13.85
CA ASN A 135 11.24 -10.86 -14.70
C ASN A 135 12.54 -10.93 -13.90
N GLN A 136 12.62 -10.13 -12.84
CA GLN A 136 13.81 -10.10 -11.98
C GLN A 136 13.81 -11.20 -10.92
N ARG A 137 12.68 -11.88 -10.69
CA ARG A 137 12.50 -12.86 -9.60
C ARG A 137 12.92 -12.30 -8.24
N LYS A 138 12.48 -11.09 -7.91
CA LYS A 138 12.80 -10.37 -6.68
C LYS A 138 11.56 -9.81 -6.01
N ASN A 139 11.63 -9.63 -4.70
CA ASN A 139 10.64 -8.82 -4.00
C ASN A 139 10.74 -7.37 -4.46
N ILE A 140 9.58 -6.69 -4.50
CA ILE A 140 9.50 -5.28 -4.88
C ILE A 140 8.67 -4.53 -3.84
N PHE A 141 9.11 -3.33 -3.50
CA PHE A 141 8.30 -2.35 -2.76
C PHE A 141 8.22 -1.06 -3.56
N SER A 142 7.06 -0.42 -3.55
CA SER A 142 6.90 0.87 -4.22
C SER A 142 7.55 2.00 -3.42
N ALA A 143 8.20 2.90 -4.15
CA ALA A 143 8.85 4.08 -3.61
C ALA A 143 8.51 5.32 -4.44
N SER A 144 8.55 6.48 -3.82
CA SER A 144 8.46 7.78 -4.47
C SER A 144 9.50 8.73 -3.93
N GLU A 145 9.74 9.77 -4.69
CA GLU A 145 10.63 10.84 -4.33
C GLU A 145 10.08 11.66 -3.16
N TYR A 146 10.95 12.11 -2.25
CA TYR A 146 10.57 13.09 -1.25
C TYR A 146 10.20 14.43 -1.93
N ASP A 147 9.15 15.06 -1.43
CA ASP A 147 8.73 16.38 -1.93
C ASP A 147 9.74 17.48 -1.57
N PHE A 148 10.47 17.28 -0.50
CA PHE A 148 11.47 18.21 -0.01
C PHE A 148 12.79 17.48 0.26
N HIS A 149 13.90 18.14 -0.01
CA HIS A 149 15.22 17.52 0.14
C HIS A 149 15.48 17.11 1.60
N LEU A 150 15.80 15.84 1.82
CA LEU A 150 15.89 15.25 3.16
C LEU A 150 16.93 15.93 4.07
N LYS A 151 18.01 16.48 3.51
CA LYS A 151 19.06 17.16 4.28
C LYS A 151 18.62 18.48 4.92
N PHE A 152 17.46 19.03 4.56
CA PHE A 152 16.85 20.15 5.28
C PHE A 152 16.11 19.71 6.56
N ALA A 153 16.05 18.42 6.86
CA ALA A 153 15.34 17.94 8.05
C ALA A 153 16.01 18.42 9.34
N PHE A 154 15.17 18.90 10.26
CA PHE A 154 15.55 19.28 11.60
C PHE A 154 14.54 18.76 12.62
N THR A 155 14.94 18.72 13.88
CA THR A 155 14.06 18.37 15.00
C THR A 155 13.86 19.58 15.91
N LYS A 156 12.64 19.71 16.47
CA LYS A 156 12.36 20.71 17.49
C LYS A 156 13.07 20.31 18.79
N TYR A 157 13.79 21.25 19.40
CA TYR A 157 14.50 21.03 20.66
C TYR A 157 14.22 22.21 21.61
N LYS A 158 13.37 21.99 22.63
CA LYS A 158 12.88 23.05 23.54
C LYS A 158 12.33 24.25 22.75
N ASN A 159 12.87 25.44 22.94
CA ASN A 159 12.50 26.66 22.23
C ASN A 159 13.37 26.90 20.98
N ASN A 160 14.11 25.90 20.56
CA ASN A 160 15.04 25.97 19.42
C ASN A 160 14.84 24.77 18.51
N TRP A 161 15.72 24.55 17.55
CA TRP A 161 15.74 23.45 16.62
C TRP A 161 17.18 22.92 16.45
N LYS A 162 17.29 21.67 16.01
CA LYS A 162 18.57 20.99 15.78
C LYS A 162 18.56 20.32 14.41
N ASN A 163 19.55 20.63 13.57
CA ASN A 163 19.74 19.92 12.30
C ASN A 163 19.88 18.43 12.49
N GLN A 164 19.22 17.65 11.63
CA GLN A 164 19.35 16.20 11.62
C GLN A 164 20.64 15.75 10.94
N PHE A 165 21.13 16.51 9.97
CA PHE A 165 22.33 16.21 9.20
C PHE A 165 23.43 17.25 9.46
N LYS A 166 24.69 16.77 9.54
CA LYS A 166 25.86 17.66 9.76
C LYS A 166 26.13 18.53 8.52
N ASP A 167 25.93 17.96 7.32
CA ASP A 167 26.13 18.58 6.00
C ASP A 167 24.84 19.17 5.40
N THR A 168 23.97 19.71 6.26
CA THR A 168 22.71 20.33 5.81
C THR A 168 22.98 21.59 4.96
N PRO A 169 22.22 21.77 3.86
CA PRO A 169 22.28 23.01 3.07
C PRO A 169 21.96 24.28 3.88
N MET A 170 21.25 24.14 4.99
CA MET A 170 20.94 25.23 5.90
C MET A 170 22.19 25.84 6.60
N LYS A 171 23.31 25.10 6.64
CA LYS A 171 24.58 25.59 7.23
C LYS A 171 25.52 26.20 6.20
N ASN A 172 25.57 25.62 5.00
CA ASN A 172 26.52 26.06 3.95
C ASN A 172 25.90 27.05 2.97
N GLY A 173 24.59 27.37 3.12
CA GLY A 173 23.88 28.32 2.27
C GLY A 173 23.52 27.83 0.87
N ASN A 174 23.91 26.62 0.49
CA ASN A 174 23.50 26.04 -0.81
C ASN A 174 22.09 25.47 -0.72
N THR A 175 21.08 26.32 -0.94
CA THR A 175 19.66 25.96 -0.86
C THR A 175 19.01 25.69 -2.22
N GLN A 176 19.76 25.72 -3.31
CA GLN A 176 19.26 25.44 -4.66
C GLN A 176 18.88 23.97 -4.76
N SER A 177 17.59 23.69 -5.07
CA SER A 177 17.04 22.33 -5.08
C SER A 177 17.66 21.45 -6.16
N GLN A 178 18.05 22.02 -7.29
CA GLN A 178 18.66 21.31 -8.43
C GLN A 178 20.05 20.75 -8.11
N ASP A 179 20.76 21.32 -7.14
CA ASP A 179 22.09 20.87 -6.72
C ASP A 179 22.02 19.78 -5.66
N GLN A 180 20.81 19.44 -5.21
CA GLN A 180 20.61 18.50 -4.12
C GLN A 180 20.35 17.07 -4.63
N LYS A 181 20.95 16.08 -3.95
CA LYS A 181 20.74 14.66 -4.27
C LYS A 181 19.30 14.25 -4.02
N THR A 182 18.66 13.62 -5.01
CA THR A 182 17.32 13.06 -4.87
C THR A 182 17.28 11.91 -3.86
N TYR A 183 16.31 11.94 -2.96
CA TYR A 183 16.03 10.88 -1.99
C TYR A 183 14.64 10.31 -2.21
N TYR A 184 14.48 9.03 -1.87
CA TYR A 184 13.24 8.29 -2.04
C TYR A 184 12.76 7.68 -0.72
N HIS A 185 11.45 7.43 -0.62
CA HIS A 185 10.86 6.75 0.52
C HIS A 185 9.87 5.68 0.07
N PRO A 186 9.70 4.58 0.83
CA PRO A 186 8.63 3.62 0.59
C PRO A 186 7.26 4.26 0.81
N ASN A 187 6.26 3.88 0.00
CA ASN A 187 4.92 4.48 0.07
C ASN A 187 3.77 3.46 0.18
N GLY A 188 4.04 2.16 0.08
CA GLY A 188 3.04 1.12 0.25
C GLY A 188 1.96 1.02 -0.83
N VAL A 189 2.12 1.70 -1.96
CA VAL A 189 1.18 1.60 -3.10
C VAL A 189 1.11 0.15 -3.60
N ILE A 190 2.28 -0.48 -3.81
CA ILE A 190 2.41 -1.87 -4.28
C ILE A 190 3.60 -2.51 -3.56
N ASN A 191 3.40 -3.68 -2.96
CA ASN A 191 4.49 -4.55 -2.53
C ASN A 191 4.29 -5.93 -3.14
N CYS A 192 5.31 -6.44 -3.82
CA CYS A 192 5.32 -7.77 -4.41
C CYS A 192 6.25 -8.67 -3.60
N LEU A 193 5.72 -9.75 -3.04
CA LEU A 193 6.43 -10.65 -2.14
C LEU A 193 6.36 -12.08 -2.66
N TRP A 194 7.49 -12.68 -2.96
CA TRP A 194 7.55 -14.08 -3.30
C TRP A 194 7.54 -14.94 -2.05
N THR A 195 6.72 -15.96 -2.03
CA THR A 195 6.63 -16.91 -0.91
C THR A 195 7.96 -17.60 -0.60
N ASP A 196 8.80 -17.79 -1.61
CA ASP A 196 10.12 -18.43 -1.47
C ASP A 196 11.10 -17.60 -0.63
N PHE A 197 10.90 -16.27 -0.61
CA PHE A 197 11.75 -15.35 0.16
C PHE A 197 11.23 -15.06 1.56
N LEU A 198 10.08 -15.63 1.94
CA LEU A 198 9.52 -15.51 3.28
C LEU A 198 10.09 -16.62 4.18
N SER A 199 11.30 -16.40 4.71
CA SER A 199 11.98 -17.31 5.64
C SER A 199 11.99 -16.73 7.06
N GLU A 200 12.42 -17.54 8.04
CA GLU A 200 12.61 -17.04 9.42
C GLU A 200 13.61 -15.89 9.51
N LYS A 201 14.57 -15.83 8.60
CA LYS A 201 15.59 -14.76 8.51
C LYS A 201 15.01 -13.45 7.96
N THR A 202 13.89 -13.48 7.23
CA THR A 202 13.25 -12.28 6.65
C THR A 202 12.52 -11.51 7.74
N LYS A 203 12.96 -10.29 8.05
CA LYS A 203 12.43 -9.45 9.14
C LYS A 203 11.41 -8.42 8.66
N THR A 204 11.54 -7.97 7.42
CA THR A 204 10.72 -6.90 6.84
C THR A 204 10.41 -7.14 5.36
N ILE A 205 9.46 -6.40 4.82
CA ILE A 205 9.14 -6.43 3.37
C ILE A 205 10.29 -5.89 2.51
N TYR A 206 11.25 -5.21 3.11
CA TYR A 206 12.37 -4.59 2.40
C TYR A 206 13.58 -5.53 2.26
N ASP A 207 13.59 -6.64 3.01
CA ASP A 207 14.69 -7.61 2.95
C ASP A 207 14.68 -8.30 1.58
N ASN A 208 15.83 -8.26 0.90
CA ASN A 208 15.99 -8.78 -0.48
C ASN A 208 14.97 -8.19 -1.48
N ALA A 209 14.59 -6.93 -1.29
CA ALA A 209 13.61 -6.24 -2.12
C ALA A 209 14.22 -5.06 -2.88
N PHE A 210 13.62 -4.73 -4.03
CA PHE A 210 13.99 -3.61 -4.88
C PHE A 210 12.94 -2.52 -4.86
N PRO A 211 13.34 -1.24 -4.92
CA PRO A 211 12.41 -0.14 -5.09
C PRO A 211 11.83 -0.15 -6.52
N PHE A 212 10.52 -0.06 -6.62
CA PHE A 212 9.79 0.23 -7.83
C PHE A 212 9.23 1.66 -7.72
N TYR A 213 9.68 2.54 -8.58
CA TYR A 213 9.33 3.95 -8.50
C TYR A 213 7.94 4.22 -9.06
N VAL A 214 7.13 4.91 -8.28
CA VAL A 214 5.79 5.38 -8.66
C VAL A 214 5.70 6.89 -8.55
N SER A 215 4.79 7.49 -9.34
CA SER A 215 4.59 8.94 -9.28
C SER A 215 4.10 9.39 -7.90
N LYS A 216 4.46 10.61 -7.50
CA LYS A 216 3.97 11.23 -6.25
C LYS A 216 2.45 11.23 -6.18
N LEU A 217 1.78 11.43 -7.31
CA LEU A 217 0.32 11.42 -7.38
C LEU A 217 -0.29 10.06 -7.04
N GLU A 218 0.28 8.96 -7.55
CA GLU A 218 -0.17 7.60 -7.21
C GLU A 218 0.20 7.21 -5.77
N ALA A 219 1.26 7.83 -5.23
CA ALA A 219 1.79 7.57 -3.90
C ALA A 219 1.02 8.28 -2.77
N LEU A 220 0.07 9.16 -3.11
CA LEU A 220 -0.75 9.82 -2.09
C LEU A 220 -1.48 8.80 -1.23
N ASP A 221 -1.14 8.80 0.06
CA ASP A 221 -1.69 7.91 1.09
C ASP A 221 -2.69 8.66 1.96
N ILE A 222 -3.91 8.17 2.04
CA ILE A 222 -4.95 8.78 2.86
C ILE A 222 -4.81 8.33 4.30
N ASP A 223 -4.34 9.22 5.15
CA ASP A 223 -4.23 9.01 6.59
C ASP A 223 -5.05 10.00 7.43
N THR A 224 -5.22 11.21 6.96
CA THR A 224 -5.94 12.31 7.62
C THR A 224 -7.18 12.73 6.83
N LYS A 225 -7.94 13.70 7.38
CA LYS A 225 -9.07 14.33 6.66
C LYS A 225 -8.58 15.16 5.48
N ASP A 226 -7.42 15.78 5.60
CA ASP A 226 -6.88 16.65 4.56
C ASP A 226 -6.33 15.81 3.40
N ASP A 227 -5.62 14.72 3.68
CA ASP A 227 -5.23 13.75 2.63
C ASP A 227 -6.45 13.26 1.86
N PHE A 228 -7.54 12.97 2.59
CA PHE A 228 -8.79 12.51 1.98
C PHE A 228 -9.35 13.55 1.00
N ARG A 229 -9.42 14.83 1.41
CA ARG A 229 -9.91 15.93 0.58
C ARG A 229 -9.01 16.17 -0.64
N ILE A 230 -7.70 16.17 -0.44
CA ILE A 230 -6.71 16.32 -1.52
C ILE A 230 -6.88 15.19 -2.54
N CYS A 231 -6.92 13.94 -2.10
CA CYS A 231 -7.12 12.80 -2.99
C CYS A 231 -8.46 12.87 -3.74
N GLU A 232 -9.55 13.33 -3.08
CA GLU A 232 -10.86 13.50 -3.75
C GLU A 232 -10.80 14.55 -4.86
N ALA A 233 -10.16 15.69 -4.62
CA ALA A 233 -9.99 16.74 -5.62
C ALA A 233 -9.18 16.24 -6.82
N LEU A 234 -8.05 15.60 -6.57
CA LEU A 234 -7.18 15.07 -7.62
C LEU A 234 -7.82 13.94 -8.43
N TYR A 235 -8.63 13.10 -7.78
CA TYR A 235 -9.38 12.05 -8.49
C TYR A 235 -10.38 12.64 -9.49
N LYS A 236 -11.02 13.79 -9.16
CA LYS A 236 -11.94 14.50 -10.09
C LYS A 236 -11.21 15.01 -11.32
N LEU A 237 -9.99 15.51 -11.17
CA LEU A 237 -9.19 16.03 -12.29
C LEU A 237 -8.67 14.94 -13.24
N LYS A 238 -8.64 13.67 -12.80
CA LYS A 238 -8.22 12.53 -13.62
C LYS A 238 -9.34 11.94 -14.50
N LYS A 239 -10.58 12.37 -14.30
CA LYS A 239 -11.75 11.97 -15.10
C LYS A 239 -11.99 12.94 -16.23
#